data_fc58028d8362222aa3c98be50f97c4e5
#
_entry.id   fc58028d8362222aa3c98be50f97c4e5
#
_cell.length_a   1.000
_cell.length_b   1.000
_cell.length_c   1.000
_cell.angle_alpha   90.00
_cell.angle_beta   90.00
_cell.angle_gamma   90.00
#
_symmetry.space_group_name_H-M   'P 1'
#
loop_
_entity.id
_entity.type
_entity.pdbx_description
1 polymer ?
#
loop_
_entity_poly.entity_id
_entity_poly.type
_entity_poly.pdbx_seq_one_letter_code
_entity_poly.pdbx_strand_id
1 'polypeptide(L)'
;MAEMKKTPGRLSSIRNTVKKLTERLSDDHGAEDTMKDEQEREKEKLLVQLRSLEEEVRRLHQARHQLEQTNRQNERLTDALQDAKAQIEAMQAEVEKLTAPPSTYGIFTSVNKDQTVNVYVTGRKLKVNLHPAINVKTLHKGQEVILNEALNVIEACGFDVQGEVVRLKDNLDGRRATITLRTDEERVAELAEPLLSQRLSVGDHLLYDARSGYLLEKLPKSEVEELVLEEVPDISYNDIGGLHDQIEQIQDAVELPFLHADLFKEHKLRAPKGVLLYGPPGCGKTLIAKAVANSIAKKLGHLTGKDIRSFFLHVKGPELLNKYVGESERQVREVFKKAKEKADDGYPVIVFFDEMDALFRTRGSGISSDIESTIVPQFLSEIDGVERLRNVIVIGASNRQDLIDPAVLRPGRLDVKIKIDRPNKAAAKDIFSKYLMPDLPWHKEEMDRDGGDLVKLVERLITQTVESMYALSEENQYLEVTYANGDKETFYMKDFSSGALIEGIVSRAKKYAIKRLLATGERGIKSEDLIRAIRDEFKEHEDLPNTTNPDDWAKIAGKKADKIVHVRTITVGSSESRRIETVTTGHYL
;
A
#
# COMPACT_ATOMS: atom_id res chain seq x y z
N MET A 1 64.01 47.11 -24.43
CA MET A 1 62.88 47.81 -25.13
C MET A 1 63.08 49.32 -25.32
N ALA A 2 63.86 50.03 -24.50
CA ALA A 2 64.09 51.49 -24.64
C ALA A 2 64.99 51.87 -25.86
N GLU A 3 65.99 51.08 -26.20
CA GLU A 3 66.88 51.33 -27.37
C GLU A 3 66.21 51.05 -28.74
N MET A 4 65.30 50.08 -28.83
CA MET A 4 64.57 49.75 -30.06
C MET A 4 63.60 50.83 -30.58
N LYS A 5 63.17 51.75 -29.72
CA LYS A 5 62.27 52.86 -30.09
C LYS A 5 63.04 54.06 -30.68
N LYS A 6 64.37 54.15 -30.48
CA LYS A 6 65.22 55.29 -30.96
C LYS A 6 65.77 55.09 -32.40
N THR A 7 65.88 53.87 -32.89
CA THR A 7 66.48 53.53 -34.17
C THR A 7 65.67 54.00 -35.36
N PRO A 8 64.32 53.87 -35.41
CA PRO A 8 63.52 54.37 -36.59
C PRO A 8 63.58 55.87 -36.71
N GLY A 9 63.68 56.59 -35.56
CA GLY A 9 63.82 58.06 -35.61
C GLY A 9 65.19 58.55 -36.17
N ARG A 10 66.24 57.79 -35.83
CA ARG A 10 67.59 58.08 -36.42
C ARG A 10 67.66 57.78 -37.89
N LEU A 11 67.09 56.70 -38.40
CA LEU A 11 67.01 56.34 -39.80
C LEU A 11 66.22 57.39 -40.64
N SER A 12 65.10 57.86 -40.14
CA SER A 12 64.32 58.90 -40.83
C SER A 12 65.05 60.26 -40.85
N SER A 13 65.75 60.56 -39.75
CA SER A 13 66.57 61.80 -39.74
C SER A 13 67.74 61.78 -40.72
N ILE A 14 68.51 60.69 -40.77
CA ILE A 14 69.64 60.53 -41.70
C ILE A 14 69.12 60.47 -43.12
N ARG A 15 68.01 59.80 -43.44
CA ARG A 15 67.39 59.73 -44.77
C ARG A 15 66.92 61.08 -45.23
N ASN A 16 66.36 61.91 -44.35
CA ASN A 16 65.99 63.31 -44.71
C ASN A 16 67.20 64.20 -44.90
N THR A 17 68.26 63.96 -44.10
CA THR A 17 69.51 64.72 -44.28
C THR A 17 70.21 64.37 -45.61
N VAL A 18 70.28 63.10 -45.99
CA VAL A 18 70.79 62.61 -47.30
C VAL A 18 69.97 63.16 -48.45
N LYS A 19 68.63 63.20 -48.34
CA LYS A 19 67.74 63.76 -49.36
C LYS A 19 67.98 65.27 -49.52
N LYS A 20 68.08 66.02 -48.42
CA LYS A 20 68.40 67.49 -48.49
C LYS A 20 69.76 67.77 -49.09
N LEU A 21 70.77 66.91 -48.74
CA LEU A 21 72.11 67.07 -49.39
C LEU A 21 72.08 66.73 -50.83
N THR A 22 71.31 65.76 -51.28
CA THR A 22 71.14 65.38 -52.70
C THR A 22 70.41 66.46 -53.45
N GLU A 23 69.38 67.10 -52.90
CA GLU A 23 68.66 68.24 -53.47
C GLU A 23 69.55 69.50 -53.57
N ARG A 24 70.41 69.78 -52.58
CA ARG A 24 71.40 70.92 -52.64
C ARG A 24 72.51 70.73 -53.65
N LEU A 25 72.95 69.45 -53.86
CA LEU A 25 73.98 69.14 -54.88
C LEU A 25 73.45 69.22 -56.33
N SER A 26 72.12 69.15 -56.49
CA SER A 26 71.51 69.31 -57.85
C SER A 26 71.28 70.77 -58.27
N ASP A 27 71.24 71.71 -57.27
CA ASP A 27 70.85 73.11 -57.56
C ASP A 27 72.06 74.12 -57.62
N ASP A 28 73.25 73.62 -57.35
CA ASP A 28 74.44 74.55 -57.24
C ASP A 28 75.33 74.48 -58.54
N HIS A 29 75.00 75.28 -59.53
CA HIS A 29 75.82 75.54 -60.68
C HIS A 29 76.69 76.77 -60.44
N GLY A 30 77.79 76.65 -59.65
CA GLY A 30 78.71 77.78 -59.60
C GLY A 30 79.60 77.92 -58.38
N ALA A 31 79.91 76.90 -57.58
CA ALA A 31 80.84 76.97 -56.46
C ALA A 31 82.04 76.04 -56.66
N GLU A 32 83.22 76.48 -56.23
CA GLU A 32 84.55 75.87 -56.39
C GLU A 32 84.62 74.37 -56.09
N ASP A 33 85.37 73.60 -56.90
CA ASP A 33 85.47 72.08 -56.89
C ASP A 33 85.84 71.46 -55.53
N THR A 34 86.50 72.24 -54.64
CA THR A 34 86.87 71.72 -53.29
C THR A 34 85.75 71.56 -52.31
N MET A 35 84.70 72.34 -52.35
CA MET A 35 83.49 72.18 -51.53
C MET A 35 82.55 71.09 -52.00
N LYS A 36 82.50 70.77 -53.23
CA LYS A 36 81.73 69.67 -53.80
C LYS A 36 82.29 68.31 -53.38
N ASP A 37 83.61 68.17 -53.39
CA ASP A 37 84.30 66.96 -52.94
C ASP A 37 84.08 66.60 -51.47
N GLU A 38 84.02 67.63 -50.57
CA GLU A 38 83.76 67.44 -49.16
C GLU A 38 82.27 67.02 -48.96
N GLN A 39 81.35 67.64 -49.61
CA GLN A 39 79.95 67.30 -49.49
C GLN A 39 79.59 65.88 -50.11
N GLU A 40 80.31 65.51 -51.17
CA GLU A 40 80.16 64.12 -51.72
C GLU A 40 80.77 63.10 -50.77
N ARG A 41 81.88 63.34 -50.09
CA ARG A 41 82.46 62.48 -49.08
C ARG A 41 81.56 62.35 -47.88
N GLU A 42 80.93 63.46 -47.44
CA GLU A 42 79.97 63.45 -46.34
C GLU A 42 78.70 62.66 -46.68
N LYS A 43 78.20 62.82 -47.87
CA LYS A 43 77.06 62.06 -48.44
C LYS A 43 77.38 60.53 -48.51
N GLU A 44 78.58 60.19 -49.02
CA GLU A 44 79.03 58.79 -49.07
C GLU A 44 79.14 58.16 -47.64
N LYS A 45 79.71 58.89 -46.65
CA LYS A 45 79.76 58.45 -45.29
C LYS A 45 78.38 58.23 -44.67
N LEU A 46 77.46 59.17 -44.96
CA LEU A 46 76.05 59.04 -44.53
C LEU A 46 75.32 57.88 -45.19
N LEU A 47 75.56 57.61 -46.47
CA LEU A 47 75.03 56.47 -47.21
C LEU A 47 75.54 55.11 -46.66
N VAL A 48 76.84 55.06 -46.29
CA VAL A 48 77.40 53.86 -45.64
C VAL A 48 76.79 53.64 -44.28
N GLN A 49 76.60 54.70 -43.46
CA GLN A 49 75.93 54.61 -42.19
C GLN A 49 74.47 54.21 -42.33
N LEU A 50 73.77 54.69 -43.33
CA LEU A 50 72.39 54.34 -43.57
C LEU A 50 72.26 52.87 -43.94
N ARG A 51 73.14 52.34 -44.82
CA ARG A 51 73.17 50.91 -45.14
C ARG A 51 73.47 50.03 -43.92
N SER A 52 74.43 50.41 -43.07
CA SER A 52 74.76 49.65 -41.85
C SER A 52 73.59 49.63 -40.88
N LEU A 53 72.87 50.75 -40.67
CA LEU A 53 71.67 50.84 -39.88
C LEU A 53 70.49 50.07 -40.46
N GLU A 54 70.32 50.07 -41.79
CA GLU A 54 69.29 49.27 -42.43
C GLU A 54 69.55 47.73 -42.24
N GLU A 55 70.80 47.33 -42.33
CA GLU A 55 71.16 45.91 -41.99
C GLU A 55 70.94 45.55 -40.52
N GLU A 56 71.27 46.47 -39.63
CA GLU A 56 71.03 46.24 -38.17
C GLU A 56 69.54 46.18 -37.87
N VAL A 57 68.73 47.00 -38.47
CA VAL A 57 67.25 46.93 -38.38
C VAL A 57 66.73 45.61 -38.92
N ARG A 58 67.25 45.14 -40.08
CA ARG A 58 66.86 43.82 -40.59
C ARG A 58 67.22 42.68 -39.62
N ARG A 59 68.42 42.70 -39.02
CA ARG A 59 68.85 41.70 -38.03
C ARG A 59 67.96 41.75 -36.83
N LEU A 60 67.61 42.91 -36.29
CA LEU A 60 66.75 43.10 -35.18
C LEU A 60 65.33 42.59 -35.46
N HIS A 61 64.80 42.83 -36.69
CA HIS A 61 63.49 42.28 -37.07
C HIS A 61 63.49 40.74 -37.16
N GLN A 62 64.57 40.16 -37.73
CA GLN A 62 64.72 38.71 -37.74
C GLN A 62 64.84 38.11 -36.36
N ALA A 63 65.67 38.69 -35.49
CA ALA A 63 65.80 38.23 -34.11
C ALA A 63 64.47 38.34 -33.32
N ARG A 64 63.71 39.42 -33.54
CA ARG A 64 62.40 39.60 -32.94
C ARG A 64 61.42 38.51 -33.38
N HIS A 65 61.37 38.25 -34.69
CA HIS A 65 60.50 37.19 -35.24
C HIS A 65 60.87 35.82 -34.69
N GLN A 66 62.17 35.54 -34.56
CA GLN A 66 62.63 34.28 -33.95
C GLN A 66 62.25 34.19 -32.45
N LEU A 67 62.38 35.30 -31.72
CA LEU A 67 62.00 35.38 -30.33
C LEU A 67 60.48 35.14 -30.14
N GLU A 68 59.68 35.79 -30.97
CA GLU A 68 58.24 35.60 -30.96
C GLU A 68 57.84 34.15 -31.28
N GLN A 69 58.52 33.49 -32.24
CA GLN A 69 58.32 32.09 -32.53
C GLN A 69 58.69 31.17 -31.38
N THR A 70 59.84 31.42 -30.76
CA THR A 70 60.33 30.65 -29.62
C THR A 70 59.44 30.82 -28.38
N ASN A 71 58.95 32.03 -28.14
CA ASN A 71 58.00 32.28 -27.05
C ASN A 71 56.69 31.51 -27.26
N ARG A 72 56.15 31.53 -28.48
CA ARG A 72 54.95 30.74 -28.81
C ARG A 72 55.17 29.23 -28.68
N GLN A 73 56.37 28.76 -29.00
CA GLN A 73 56.73 27.37 -28.78
C GLN A 73 56.86 27.04 -27.31
N ASN A 74 57.48 27.92 -26.53
CA ASN A 74 57.59 27.73 -25.06
C ASN A 74 56.23 27.75 -24.37
N GLU A 75 55.33 28.66 -24.77
CA GLU A 75 53.97 28.67 -24.26
C GLU A 75 53.25 27.33 -24.54
N ARG A 76 53.30 26.84 -25.80
CA ARG A 76 52.71 25.54 -26.16
C ARG A 76 53.33 24.36 -25.39
N LEU A 77 54.65 24.40 -25.19
CA LEU A 77 55.32 23.35 -24.41
C LEU A 77 54.95 23.40 -22.92
N THR A 78 54.77 24.60 -22.39
CA THR A 78 54.35 24.80 -20.99
C THR A 78 52.92 24.28 -20.78
N ASP A 79 52.00 24.61 -21.71
CA ASP A 79 50.63 24.12 -21.66
C ASP A 79 50.58 22.59 -21.79
N ALA A 80 51.35 22.04 -22.74
CA ALA A 80 51.41 20.60 -22.91
C ALA A 80 52.01 19.87 -21.68
N LEU A 81 52.98 20.47 -21.02
CA LEU A 81 53.54 19.94 -19.77
C LEU A 81 52.55 19.96 -18.60
N GLN A 82 51.74 21.04 -18.50
CA GLN A 82 50.69 21.13 -17.49
C GLN A 82 49.61 20.09 -17.73
N ASP A 83 49.17 19.93 -18.97
CA ASP A 83 48.19 18.90 -19.35
C ASP A 83 48.69 17.48 -19.08
N ALA A 84 49.93 17.19 -19.47
CA ALA A 84 50.57 15.91 -19.21
C ALA A 84 50.71 15.62 -17.68
N LYS A 85 51.06 16.64 -16.89
CA LYS A 85 51.13 16.51 -15.45
C LYS A 85 49.77 16.20 -14.83
N ALA A 86 48.74 16.92 -15.26
CA ALA A 86 47.38 16.68 -14.80
C ALA A 86 46.89 15.25 -15.16
N GLN A 87 47.21 14.77 -16.36
CA GLN A 87 46.91 13.40 -16.75
C GLN A 87 47.65 12.34 -15.93
N ILE A 88 48.92 12.58 -15.63
CA ILE A 88 49.72 11.67 -14.79
C ILE A 88 49.15 11.63 -13.35
N GLU A 89 48.80 12.77 -12.77
CA GLU A 89 48.18 12.84 -11.44
C GLU A 89 46.83 12.11 -11.42
N ALA A 90 46.01 12.28 -12.45
CA ALA A 90 44.74 11.55 -12.58
C ALA A 90 44.94 10.04 -12.73
N MET A 91 45.86 9.61 -13.59
CA MET A 91 46.21 8.18 -13.73
C MET A 91 46.80 7.58 -12.44
N GLN A 92 47.64 8.32 -11.74
CA GLN A 92 48.18 7.86 -10.45
C GLN A 92 47.07 7.63 -9.42
N ALA A 93 46.12 8.56 -9.32
CA ALA A 93 44.97 8.42 -8.42
C ALA A 93 44.07 7.22 -8.81
N GLU A 94 43.95 6.93 -10.10
CA GLU A 94 43.18 5.78 -10.59
C GLU A 94 43.90 4.45 -10.32
N VAL A 95 45.20 4.40 -10.55
CA VAL A 95 46.05 3.24 -10.22
C VAL A 95 46.05 2.96 -8.72
N GLU A 96 46.13 3.99 -7.89
CA GLU A 96 46.06 3.86 -6.43
C GLU A 96 44.72 3.27 -5.97
N LYS A 97 43.61 3.68 -6.59
CA LYS A 97 42.30 3.08 -6.33
C LYS A 97 42.21 1.61 -6.78
N LEU A 98 42.78 1.27 -7.92
CA LEU A 98 42.73 -0.09 -8.47
C LEU A 98 43.70 -1.06 -7.76
N THR A 99 44.75 -0.55 -7.17
CA THR A 99 45.75 -1.34 -6.42
C THR A 99 45.52 -1.35 -4.91
N ALA A 100 44.47 -0.63 -4.44
CA ALA A 100 44.10 -0.65 -3.03
C ALA A 100 43.76 -2.10 -2.60
N PRO A 101 44.29 -2.56 -1.49
CA PRO A 101 44.03 -3.93 -1.01
C PRO A 101 42.55 -4.06 -0.63
N PRO A 102 41.99 -5.31 -0.71
CA PRO A 102 40.58 -5.55 -0.41
C PRO A 102 40.26 -5.17 1.04
N SER A 103 39.19 -4.39 1.22
CA SER A 103 38.69 -4.02 2.53
C SER A 103 37.79 -5.12 3.09
N THR A 104 37.78 -5.26 4.42
CA THR A 104 36.96 -6.24 5.12
C THR A 104 35.77 -5.54 5.78
N TYR A 105 34.58 -6.13 5.68
CA TYR A 105 33.40 -5.63 6.37
C TYR A 105 33.28 -6.19 7.79
N GLY A 106 32.83 -5.37 8.72
CA GLY A 106 32.56 -5.78 10.09
C GLY A 106 31.36 -5.02 10.67
N ILE A 107 30.82 -5.50 11.78
CA ILE A 107 29.66 -4.91 12.44
C ILE A 107 30.08 -4.25 13.75
N PHE A 108 29.80 -2.97 13.89
CA PHE A 108 30.12 -2.19 15.08
C PHE A 108 29.26 -2.59 16.27
N THR A 109 29.87 -2.82 17.44
CA THR A 109 29.16 -3.26 18.65
C THR A 109 29.23 -2.26 19.79
N SER A 110 30.41 -1.72 20.09
CA SER A 110 30.56 -0.80 21.23
C SER A 110 31.87 0.00 21.17
N VAL A 111 31.90 1.13 21.86
CA VAL A 111 33.07 1.96 22.06
C VAL A 111 33.73 1.60 23.40
N ASN A 112 35.05 1.52 23.44
CA ASN A 112 35.84 1.29 24.64
C ASN A 112 36.28 2.64 25.27
N LYS A 113 36.71 2.60 26.53
CA LYS A 113 37.17 3.80 27.27
C LYS A 113 38.40 4.45 26.64
N ASP A 114 39.18 3.72 25.89
CA ASP A 114 40.43 4.17 25.22
C ASP A 114 40.17 4.61 23.76
N GLN A 115 38.95 4.95 23.41
CA GLN A 115 38.52 5.38 22.07
C GLN A 115 38.68 4.30 20.97
N THR A 116 39.06 3.10 21.32
CA THR A 116 39.00 1.94 20.40
C THR A 116 37.57 1.46 20.30
N VAL A 117 37.26 0.71 19.23
CA VAL A 117 35.92 0.15 19.00
C VAL A 117 35.96 -1.37 18.93
N ASN A 118 34.87 -1.99 19.34
CA ASN A 118 34.68 -3.41 19.19
C ASN A 118 33.84 -3.67 17.93
N VAL A 119 34.33 -4.55 17.07
CA VAL A 119 33.70 -4.89 15.80
C VAL A 119 33.61 -6.41 15.68
N TYR A 120 32.51 -6.93 15.17
CA TYR A 120 32.41 -8.31 14.74
C TYR A 120 32.90 -8.45 13.30
N VAL A 121 33.89 -9.31 13.08
CA VAL A 121 34.45 -9.62 11.77
C VAL A 121 34.46 -11.14 11.62
N THR A 122 33.80 -11.67 10.61
CA THR A 122 33.74 -13.13 10.36
C THR A 122 33.40 -13.98 11.60
N GLY A 123 32.44 -13.52 12.41
CA GLY A 123 31.98 -14.22 13.62
C GLY A 123 32.88 -14.06 14.84
N ARG A 124 33.93 -13.25 14.79
CA ARG A 124 34.85 -12.98 15.91
C ARG A 124 34.74 -11.52 16.35
N LYS A 125 34.75 -11.30 17.66
CA LYS A 125 34.79 -9.96 18.24
C LYS A 125 36.23 -9.47 18.31
N LEU A 126 36.52 -8.38 17.64
CA LEU A 126 37.83 -7.75 17.59
C LEU A 126 37.78 -6.36 18.23
N LYS A 127 38.87 -5.99 18.90
CA LYS A 127 39.11 -4.62 19.39
C LYS A 127 40.03 -3.93 18.37
N VAL A 128 39.54 -2.87 17.74
CA VAL A 128 40.20 -2.21 16.61
C VAL A 128 40.28 -0.70 16.81
N ASN A 129 41.23 -0.09 16.13
CA ASN A 129 41.38 1.38 16.16
C ASN A 129 40.42 2.01 15.12
N LEU A 130 40.13 3.29 15.37
CA LEU A 130 39.32 4.11 14.48
C LEU A 130 40.22 5.05 13.68
N HIS A 131 39.92 5.23 12.39
CA HIS A 131 40.61 6.25 11.60
C HIS A 131 40.26 7.65 12.14
N PRO A 132 41.24 8.59 12.26
CA PRO A 132 41.03 9.92 12.86
C PRO A 132 39.91 10.76 12.22
N ALA A 133 39.57 10.47 10.97
CA ALA A 133 38.47 11.16 10.25
C ALA A 133 37.07 10.73 10.69
N ILE A 134 36.92 9.60 11.41
CA ILE A 134 35.64 9.08 11.85
C ILE A 134 35.33 9.54 13.28
N ASN A 135 34.18 10.17 13.44
CA ASN A 135 33.73 10.58 14.77
C ASN A 135 33.07 9.39 15.49
N VAL A 136 33.59 9.02 16.64
CA VAL A 136 33.07 7.94 17.49
C VAL A 136 31.57 8.10 17.82
N LYS A 137 31.08 9.34 17.90
CA LYS A 137 29.68 9.65 18.24
C LYS A 137 28.68 9.38 17.10
N THR A 138 29.17 9.20 15.88
CA THR A 138 28.32 8.92 14.71
C THR A 138 28.17 7.43 14.42
N LEU A 139 28.82 6.57 15.22
CA LEU A 139 28.72 5.12 15.08
C LEU A 139 27.56 4.57 15.90
N HIS A 140 26.71 3.80 15.25
CA HIS A 140 25.51 3.21 15.83
C HIS A 140 25.66 1.69 15.97
N LYS A 141 25.15 1.11 17.06
CA LYS A 141 25.20 -0.34 17.28
C LYS A 141 24.49 -1.12 16.19
N GLY A 142 25.15 -2.15 15.67
CA GLY A 142 24.65 -2.96 14.56
C GLY A 142 24.98 -2.37 13.19
N GLN A 143 25.66 -1.21 13.12
CA GLN A 143 26.06 -0.57 11.88
C GLN A 143 27.26 -1.29 11.25
N GLU A 144 27.25 -1.40 9.92
CA GLU A 144 28.35 -1.97 9.16
C GLU A 144 29.49 -0.97 9.04
N VAL A 145 30.73 -1.45 9.15
CA VAL A 145 31.95 -0.64 9.04
C VAL A 145 32.96 -1.34 8.13
N ILE A 146 33.76 -0.55 7.41
CA ILE A 146 34.82 -1.04 6.56
C ILE A 146 36.14 -0.96 7.31
N LEU A 147 36.89 -2.06 7.29
CA LEU A 147 38.23 -2.18 7.88
C LEU A 147 39.28 -2.32 6.78
N ASN A 148 40.44 -1.71 7.00
CA ASN A 148 41.63 -1.92 6.16
C ASN A 148 42.38 -3.23 6.53
N GLU A 149 43.44 -3.54 5.83
CA GLU A 149 44.28 -4.75 6.09
C GLU A 149 44.81 -4.81 7.53
N ALA A 150 45.09 -3.67 8.14
CA ALA A 150 45.54 -3.58 9.53
C ALA A 150 44.38 -3.68 10.54
N LEU A 151 43.17 -4.01 10.07
CA LEU A 151 41.94 -4.10 10.86
C LEU A 151 41.57 -2.80 11.57
N ASN A 152 41.89 -1.64 11.02
CA ASN A 152 41.41 -0.36 11.51
C ASN A 152 40.15 0.04 10.76
N VAL A 153 39.14 0.59 11.46
CA VAL A 153 37.93 1.11 10.82
C VAL A 153 38.26 2.36 10.04
N ILE A 154 37.99 2.35 8.74
CA ILE A 154 38.27 3.44 7.80
C ILE A 154 37.02 4.17 7.33
N GLU A 155 35.86 3.48 7.36
CA GLU A 155 34.59 4.04 6.93
C GLU A 155 33.42 3.43 7.71
N ALA A 156 32.37 4.20 7.94
CA ALA A 156 31.12 3.76 8.55
C ALA A 156 30.04 3.70 7.45
N CYS A 157 29.47 2.52 7.26
CA CYS A 157 28.40 2.25 6.29
C CYS A 157 27.01 2.41 6.91
N GLY A 158 25.98 1.92 6.24
CA GLY A 158 24.62 1.80 6.76
C GLY A 158 24.45 0.57 7.66
N PHE A 159 23.18 0.11 7.75
CA PHE A 159 22.86 -1.19 8.35
C PHE A 159 22.72 -2.23 7.24
N ASP A 160 23.14 -3.46 7.52
CA ASP A 160 22.96 -4.55 6.55
C ASP A 160 21.47 -4.80 6.31
N VAL A 161 21.10 -4.97 5.04
CA VAL A 161 19.72 -5.24 4.60
C VAL A 161 19.48 -6.73 4.35
N GLN A 162 20.47 -7.59 4.61
CA GLN A 162 20.37 -9.03 4.43
C GLN A 162 20.36 -9.73 5.79
N GLY A 163 19.48 -10.71 5.94
CA GLY A 163 19.37 -11.49 7.16
C GLY A 163 18.23 -12.49 7.11
N GLU A 164 17.98 -13.13 8.23
CA GLU A 164 16.88 -14.07 8.41
C GLU A 164 15.64 -13.34 8.96
N VAL A 165 14.46 -13.69 8.43
CA VAL A 165 13.20 -13.20 8.97
C VAL A 165 12.86 -14.01 10.22
N VAL A 166 12.77 -13.31 11.36
CA VAL A 166 12.42 -13.90 12.66
C VAL A 166 11.19 -13.23 13.25
N ARG A 167 10.51 -13.92 14.16
CA ARG A 167 9.34 -13.37 14.83
C ARG A 167 9.69 -12.94 16.25
N LEU A 168 9.27 -11.76 16.66
CA LEU A 168 9.43 -11.26 18.02
C LEU A 168 8.49 -12.03 18.96
N LYS A 169 9.05 -12.71 19.97
CA LYS A 169 8.29 -13.41 21.00
C LYS A 169 8.05 -12.55 22.23
N ASP A 170 9.12 -11.88 22.72
CA ASP A 170 9.04 -11.02 23.89
C ASP A 170 10.14 -9.96 23.87
N ASN A 171 9.89 -8.81 24.47
CA ASN A 171 10.87 -7.73 24.65
C ASN A 171 11.34 -7.73 26.10
N LEU A 172 12.58 -8.14 26.36
CA LEU A 172 13.07 -8.40 27.71
C LEU A 172 13.37 -7.13 28.51
N ASP A 173 14.12 -6.18 27.93
CA ASP A 173 14.61 -4.98 28.62
C ASP A 173 14.69 -3.73 27.75
N GLY A 174 13.99 -3.73 26.62
CA GLY A 174 14.05 -2.66 25.63
C GLY A 174 15.36 -2.59 24.83
N ARG A 175 16.31 -3.50 25.09
CA ARG A 175 17.58 -3.64 24.33
C ARG A 175 17.78 -5.05 23.81
N ARG A 176 17.15 -6.04 24.43
CA ARG A 176 17.21 -7.46 24.03
C ARG A 176 15.80 -8.00 23.88
N ALA A 177 15.64 -8.86 22.93
CA ALA A 177 14.37 -9.51 22.64
C ALA A 177 14.54 -11.01 22.46
N THR A 178 13.52 -11.78 22.87
CA THR A 178 13.42 -13.19 22.53
C THR A 178 12.76 -13.30 21.16
N ILE A 179 13.41 -14.02 20.27
CA ILE A 179 12.94 -14.25 18.90
C ILE A 179 12.73 -15.73 18.65
N THR A 180 11.81 -16.05 17.76
CA THR A 180 11.59 -17.39 17.24
C THR A 180 12.10 -17.48 15.82
N LEU A 181 13.02 -18.43 15.57
CA LEU A 181 13.55 -18.75 14.24
C LEU A 181 12.56 -19.65 13.48
N ARG A 182 12.84 -19.89 12.17
CA ARG A 182 11.99 -20.75 11.31
C ARG A 182 11.85 -22.19 11.82
N THR A 183 12.79 -22.66 12.64
CA THR A 183 12.84 -24.01 13.23
C THR A 183 12.13 -24.09 14.60
N ASP A 184 11.34 -23.09 14.98
CA ASP A 184 10.74 -22.92 16.29
C ASP A 184 11.76 -22.88 17.46
N GLU A 185 13.05 -22.68 17.16
CA GLU A 185 14.08 -22.42 18.16
C GLU A 185 13.95 -20.98 18.68
N GLU A 186 14.08 -20.85 19.99
CA GLU A 186 14.08 -19.53 20.64
C GLU A 186 15.52 -19.06 20.85
N ARG A 187 15.77 -17.81 20.50
CA ARG A 187 17.06 -17.14 20.75
C ARG A 187 16.84 -15.75 21.33
N VAL A 188 17.82 -15.31 22.11
CA VAL A 188 17.89 -13.93 22.58
C VAL A 188 18.81 -13.16 21.63
N ALA A 189 18.30 -12.05 21.09
CA ALA A 189 19.02 -11.16 20.18
C ALA A 189 19.04 -9.73 20.74
N GLU A 190 20.06 -8.95 20.38
CA GLU A 190 20.13 -7.53 20.71
C GLU A 190 19.44 -6.68 19.63
N LEU A 191 18.79 -5.60 20.06
CA LEU A 191 18.19 -4.63 19.15
C LEU A 191 19.27 -3.67 18.63
N ALA A 192 19.35 -3.49 17.30
CA ALA A 192 20.15 -2.44 16.70
C ALA A 192 19.52 -1.06 17.00
N GLU A 193 20.30 -0.01 16.89
CA GLU A 193 19.88 1.34 17.30
C GLU A 193 18.62 1.85 16.58
N PRO A 194 18.37 1.59 15.29
CA PRO A 194 17.14 1.98 14.61
C PRO A 194 15.87 1.39 15.23
N LEU A 195 15.96 0.20 15.84
CA LEU A 195 14.81 -0.45 16.48
C LEU A 195 14.53 0.04 17.89
N LEU A 196 15.51 0.64 18.58
CA LEU A 196 15.33 1.17 19.93
C LEU A 196 14.34 2.34 19.98
N SER A 197 14.19 3.07 18.89
CA SER A 197 13.24 4.18 18.75
C SER A 197 11.86 3.78 18.28
N GLN A 198 11.68 2.52 17.84
CA GLN A 198 10.43 1.99 17.28
C GLN A 198 9.63 1.22 18.32
N ARG A 199 8.31 1.30 18.21
CA ARG A 199 7.41 0.49 19.05
C ARG A 199 7.32 -0.92 18.48
N LEU A 200 7.90 -1.87 19.18
CA LEU A 200 7.86 -3.29 18.84
C LEU A 200 6.72 -3.97 19.59
N SER A 201 5.98 -4.83 18.92
CA SER A 201 4.89 -5.64 19.47
C SER A 201 5.21 -7.13 19.29
N VAL A 202 4.75 -7.96 20.22
CA VAL A 202 4.85 -9.41 20.10
C VAL A 202 4.22 -9.87 18.77
N GLY A 203 4.93 -10.71 18.02
CA GLY A 203 4.52 -11.16 16.69
C GLY A 203 5.06 -10.34 15.52
N ASP A 204 5.75 -9.21 15.76
CA ASP A 204 6.37 -8.44 14.68
C ASP A 204 7.47 -9.26 13.99
N HIS A 205 7.57 -9.12 12.68
CA HIS A 205 8.65 -9.69 11.89
C HIS A 205 9.84 -8.75 11.89
N LEU A 206 10.99 -9.28 12.24
CA LEU A 206 12.24 -8.54 12.33
C LEU A 206 13.31 -9.18 11.45
N LEU A 207 14.19 -8.35 10.90
CA LEU A 207 15.38 -8.82 10.18
C LEU A 207 16.47 -9.13 11.21
N TYR A 208 16.91 -10.39 11.25
CA TYR A 208 17.93 -10.89 12.17
C TYR A 208 19.21 -11.25 11.41
N ASP A 209 20.32 -10.66 11.80
CA ASP A 209 21.63 -11.10 11.32
C ASP A 209 22.21 -12.18 12.25
N ALA A 210 22.22 -13.41 11.79
CA ALA A 210 22.73 -14.55 12.55
C ALA A 210 24.23 -14.46 12.85
N ARG A 211 25.00 -13.65 12.11
CA ARG A 211 26.46 -13.47 12.28
C ARG A 211 26.79 -12.57 13.46
N SER A 212 26.04 -11.50 13.62
CA SER A 212 26.26 -10.52 14.68
C SER A 212 25.32 -10.70 15.89
N GLY A 213 24.18 -11.37 15.69
CA GLY A 213 23.15 -11.52 16.71
C GLY A 213 22.27 -10.29 16.91
N TYR A 214 22.28 -9.33 15.97
CA TYR A 214 21.46 -8.13 16.02
C TYR A 214 20.16 -8.27 15.24
N LEU A 215 19.11 -7.65 15.76
CA LEU A 215 17.88 -7.35 15.05
C LEU A 215 18.04 -5.97 14.41
N LEU A 216 17.96 -5.90 13.09
CA LEU A 216 18.37 -4.71 12.31
C LEU A 216 17.18 -3.82 11.97
N GLU A 217 16.07 -4.42 11.49
CA GLU A 217 14.94 -3.69 10.94
C GLU A 217 13.63 -4.40 11.29
N LYS A 218 12.55 -3.62 11.42
CA LYS A 218 11.19 -4.14 11.49
C LYS A 218 10.64 -4.27 10.07
N LEU A 219 10.37 -5.51 9.70
CA LEU A 219 9.79 -5.82 8.38
C LEU A 219 8.28 -5.55 8.38
N PRO A 220 7.72 -5.13 7.24
CA PRO A 220 6.28 -5.05 7.08
C PRO A 220 5.65 -6.43 7.34
N LYS A 221 4.44 -6.45 7.90
CA LYS A 221 3.70 -7.70 8.10
C LYS A 221 3.52 -8.38 6.75
N SER A 222 3.56 -9.71 6.75
CA SER A 222 3.32 -10.47 5.52
C SER A 222 1.91 -10.17 4.99
N GLU A 223 1.71 -10.22 3.67
CA GLU A 223 0.40 -10.01 3.02
C GLU A 223 -0.71 -10.85 3.66
N VAL A 224 -0.39 -12.03 4.18
CA VAL A 224 -1.33 -12.91 4.89
C VAL A 224 -1.75 -12.35 6.26
N GLU A 225 -0.91 -11.54 6.92
CA GLU A 225 -1.30 -10.86 8.17
C GLU A 225 -2.23 -9.68 7.93
N GLU A 226 -2.17 -9.05 6.75
CA GLU A 226 -3.11 -8.02 6.32
C GLU A 226 -4.44 -8.62 5.85
N LEU A 227 -4.43 -9.82 5.26
CA LEU A 227 -5.62 -10.53 4.78
C LEU A 227 -6.52 -11.05 5.92
N VAL A 228 -5.94 -11.29 7.10
CA VAL A 228 -6.67 -11.77 8.27
C VAL A 228 -6.83 -10.63 9.26
N LEU A 229 -7.92 -9.90 9.13
CA LEU A 229 -8.28 -8.88 10.11
C LEU A 229 -8.62 -9.54 11.45
N GLU A 230 -7.75 -9.34 12.42
CA GLU A 230 -7.96 -9.76 13.80
C GLU A 230 -8.74 -8.66 14.51
N GLU A 231 -10.05 -8.85 14.65
CA GLU A 231 -10.93 -7.90 15.33
C GLU A 231 -11.51 -8.54 16.60
N VAL A 232 -11.67 -7.74 17.63
CA VAL A 232 -12.61 -8.03 18.72
C VAL A 232 -13.87 -7.23 18.43
N PRO A 233 -14.92 -7.85 17.86
CA PRO A 233 -16.10 -7.11 17.45
C PRO A 233 -16.88 -6.64 18.67
N ASP A 234 -17.34 -5.39 18.64
CA ASP A 234 -18.16 -4.78 19.67
C ASP A 234 -19.67 -4.87 19.37
N ILE A 235 -20.03 -5.66 18.37
CA ILE A 235 -21.41 -5.87 17.91
C ILE A 235 -22.09 -6.93 18.78
N SER A 236 -23.27 -6.61 19.28
CA SER A 236 -24.12 -7.55 20.05
C SER A 236 -25.33 -7.99 19.23
N TYR A 237 -26.01 -9.06 19.66
CA TYR A 237 -27.27 -9.48 19.04
C TYR A 237 -28.37 -8.41 19.09
N ASN A 238 -28.31 -7.52 20.08
CA ASN A 238 -29.26 -6.41 20.20
C ASN A 238 -29.12 -5.37 19.08
N ASP A 239 -27.97 -5.33 18.42
CA ASP A 239 -27.70 -4.41 17.30
C ASP A 239 -28.21 -4.96 15.97
N ILE A 240 -28.67 -6.24 15.96
CA ILE A 240 -29.18 -6.93 14.78
C ILE A 240 -30.70 -6.95 14.85
N GLY A 241 -31.35 -6.42 13.81
CA GLY A 241 -32.80 -6.42 13.69
C GLY A 241 -33.33 -7.53 12.77
N GLY A 242 -34.51 -8.07 13.08
CA GLY A 242 -35.30 -8.92 12.21
C GLY A 242 -34.80 -10.31 11.93
N LEU A 243 -33.81 -10.80 12.69
CA LEU A 243 -33.20 -12.14 12.51
C LEU A 243 -33.27 -12.99 13.80
N HIS A 244 -34.32 -12.85 14.58
CA HIS A 244 -34.46 -13.51 15.89
C HIS A 244 -34.36 -15.03 15.78
N ASP A 245 -35.09 -15.67 14.87
CA ASP A 245 -35.07 -17.12 14.67
C ASP A 245 -33.71 -17.63 14.21
N GLN A 246 -33.00 -16.87 13.38
CA GLN A 246 -31.66 -17.20 12.91
C GLN A 246 -30.61 -17.04 14.02
N ILE A 247 -30.77 -16.02 14.87
CA ILE A 247 -29.92 -15.83 16.05
C ILE A 247 -30.10 -16.99 17.03
N GLU A 248 -31.33 -17.43 17.31
CA GLU A 248 -31.61 -18.60 18.14
C GLU A 248 -30.96 -19.86 17.57
N GLN A 249 -31.15 -20.13 16.25
CA GLN A 249 -30.52 -21.26 15.59
C GLN A 249 -28.99 -21.25 15.68
N ILE A 250 -28.35 -20.10 15.56
CA ILE A 250 -26.88 -20.04 15.64
C ILE A 250 -26.39 -20.14 17.08
N GLN A 251 -27.14 -19.62 18.06
CA GLN A 251 -26.85 -19.82 19.48
C GLN A 251 -26.89 -21.30 19.85
N ASP A 252 -27.92 -22.02 19.39
CA ASP A 252 -28.04 -23.45 19.63
C ASP A 252 -26.94 -24.26 18.93
N ALA A 253 -26.57 -23.88 17.72
CA ALA A 253 -25.57 -24.57 16.93
C ALA A 253 -24.14 -24.31 17.37
N VAL A 254 -23.84 -23.10 17.86
CA VAL A 254 -22.47 -22.63 18.12
C VAL A 254 -22.22 -22.41 19.61
N GLU A 255 -23.05 -21.59 20.26
CA GLU A 255 -22.80 -21.21 21.64
C GLU A 255 -23.07 -22.34 22.63
N LEU A 256 -24.18 -23.06 22.43
CA LEU A 256 -24.57 -24.13 23.35
C LEU A 256 -23.51 -25.25 23.44
N PRO A 257 -23.01 -25.82 22.31
CA PRO A 257 -21.94 -26.82 22.36
C PRO A 257 -20.63 -26.28 22.94
N PHE A 258 -20.35 -25.00 22.70
CA PHE A 258 -19.13 -24.37 23.13
C PHE A 258 -19.11 -24.11 24.64
N LEU A 259 -20.21 -23.60 25.21
CA LEU A 259 -20.35 -23.27 26.61
C LEU A 259 -20.60 -24.51 27.48
N HIS A 260 -21.27 -25.53 26.93
CA HIS A 260 -21.73 -26.73 27.66
C HIS A 260 -21.19 -28.02 27.06
N ALA A 261 -19.88 -28.03 26.70
CA ALA A 261 -19.24 -29.19 26.06
C ALA A 261 -19.38 -30.49 26.87
N ASP A 262 -19.46 -30.42 28.19
CA ASP A 262 -19.62 -31.60 29.05
C ASP A 262 -21.03 -32.21 28.97
N LEU A 263 -22.08 -31.38 28.85
CA LEU A 263 -23.44 -31.86 28.60
C LEU A 263 -23.57 -32.54 27.25
N PHE A 264 -22.90 -32.00 26.22
CA PHE A 264 -22.86 -32.62 24.87
C PHE A 264 -22.22 -34.01 24.91
N LYS A 265 -21.13 -34.17 25.71
CA LYS A 265 -20.50 -35.48 25.89
C LYS A 265 -21.40 -36.47 26.65
N GLU A 266 -22.04 -36.00 27.70
CA GLU A 266 -22.99 -36.83 28.48
C GLU A 266 -24.11 -37.36 27.59
N HIS A 267 -24.68 -36.51 26.75
CA HIS A 267 -25.74 -36.86 25.82
C HIS A 267 -25.25 -37.54 24.52
N LYS A 268 -23.92 -37.77 24.39
CA LYS A 268 -23.28 -38.36 23.18
C LYS A 268 -23.57 -37.57 21.92
N LEU A 269 -23.80 -36.24 22.06
CA LEU A 269 -23.98 -35.34 20.92
C LEU A 269 -22.62 -34.88 20.42
N ARG A 270 -22.50 -34.75 19.10
CA ARG A 270 -21.32 -34.14 18.48
C ARG A 270 -21.56 -32.66 18.30
N ALA A 271 -20.62 -31.83 18.72
CA ALA A 271 -20.64 -30.41 18.40
C ALA A 271 -20.44 -30.23 16.90
N PRO A 272 -21.21 -29.35 16.24
CA PRO A 272 -20.95 -29.01 14.85
C PRO A 272 -19.57 -28.35 14.71
N LYS A 273 -18.86 -28.66 13.63
CA LYS A 273 -17.54 -28.07 13.36
C LYS A 273 -17.65 -26.69 12.72
N GLY A 274 -18.73 -26.45 12.00
CA GLY A 274 -18.95 -25.19 11.34
C GLY A 274 -20.39 -24.95 10.93
N VAL A 275 -20.66 -23.69 10.64
CA VAL A 275 -21.97 -23.18 10.23
C VAL A 275 -21.84 -22.45 8.91
N LEU A 276 -22.77 -22.69 7.99
CA LEU A 276 -22.93 -21.91 6.78
C LEU A 276 -24.12 -20.96 6.92
N LEU A 277 -23.85 -19.65 6.83
CA LEU A 277 -24.86 -18.60 6.68
C LEU A 277 -25.04 -18.33 5.19
N TYR A 278 -26.23 -18.52 4.66
CA TYR A 278 -26.46 -18.32 3.23
C TYR A 278 -27.73 -17.53 2.96
N GLY A 279 -27.71 -16.75 1.88
CA GLY A 279 -28.85 -15.93 1.48
C GLY A 279 -28.43 -14.64 0.79
N PRO A 280 -29.37 -13.74 0.47
CA PRO A 280 -29.12 -12.53 -0.30
C PRO A 280 -28.04 -11.64 0.32
N PRO A 281 -27.30 -10.85 -0.49
CA PRO A 281 -26.33 -9.87 0.02
C PRO A 281 -26.99 -8.78 0.86
N GLY A 282 -26.24 -8.19 1.78
CA GLY A 282 -26.69 -7.09 2.62
C GLY A 282 -27.73 -7.44 3.69
N CYS A 283 -28.01 -8.75 3.93
CA CYS A 283 -28.99 -9.20 4.93
C CYS A 283 -28.40 -9.56 6.29
N GLY A 284 -27.14 -9.15 6.60
CA GLY A 284 -26.59 -9.23 7.95
C GLY A 284 -25.77 -10.48 8.28
N LYS A 285 -25.37 -11.32 7.32
CA LYS A 285 -24.56 -12.53 7.55
C LYS A 285 -23.28 -12.25 8.34
N THR A 286 -22.50 -11.25 7.95
CA THR A 286 -21.25 -10.85 8.62
C THR A 286 -21.51 -10.25 10.01
N LEU A 287 -22.62 -9.52 10.17
CA LEU A 287 -23.02 -8.98 11.49
C LEU A 287 -23.33 -10.09 12.49
N ILE A 288 -24.06 -11.13 12.08
CA ILE A 288 -24.35 -12.29 12.93
C ILE A 288 -23.05 -12.97 13.37
N ALA A 289 -22.11 -13.22 12.43
CA ALA A 289 -20.85 -13.86 12.78
C ALA A 289 -20.04 -13.06 13.81
N LYS A 290 -20.01 -11.72 13.67
CA LYS A 290 -19.38 -10.82 14.64
C LYS A 290 -20.08 -10.84 16.00
N ALA A 291 -21.41 -10.85 16.00
CA ALA A 291 -22.19 -10.90 17.26
C ALA A 291 -22.00 -12.21 18.01
N VAL A 292 -21.89 -13.35 17.31
CA VAL A 292 -21.54 -14.66 17.90
C VAL A 292 -20.20 -14.58 18.63
N ALA A 293 -19.18 -14.00 17.99
CA ALA A 293 -17.85 -13.87 18.59
C ALA A 293 -17.89 -13.07 19.90
N ASN A 294 -18.57 -11.93 19.89
CA ASN A 294 -18.72 -11.09 21.07
C ASN A 294 -19.53 -11.78 22.18
N SER A 295 -20.61 -12.47 21.81
CA SER A 295 -21.46 -13.19 22.76
C SER A 295 -20.71 -14.31 23.49
N ILE A 296 -19.95 -15.12 22.74
CA ILE A 296 -19.13 -16.20 23.33
C ILE A 296 -18.09 -15.63 24.31
N ALA A 297 -17.40 -14.55 23.93
CA ALA A 297 -16.41 -13.91 24.78
C ALA A 297 -17.04 -13.43 26.11
N LYS A 298 -18.17 -12.71 26.03
CA LYS A 298 -18.89 -12.22 27.21
C LYS A 298 -19.36 -13.35 28.11
N LYS A 299 -19.98 -14.39 27.54
CA LYS A 299 -20.50 -15.54 28.32
C LYS A 299 -19.36 -16.32 28.98
N LEU A 300 -18.24 -16.57 28.29
CA LEU A 300 -17.06 -17.20 28.89
C LEU A 300 -16.42 -16.32 29.97
N GLY A 301 -16.34 -15.01 29.76
CA GLY A 301 -15.86 -14.07 30.76
C GLY A 301 -16.68 -14.13 32.04
N HIS A 302 -18.02 -14.17 31.90
CA HIS A 302 -18.91 -14.36 33.08
C HIS A 302 -18.72 -15.69 33.78
N LEU A 303 -18.53 -16.80 33.05
CA LEU A 303 -18.34 -18.14 33.63
C LEU A 303 -16.98 -18.30 34.32
N THR A 304 -15.92 -17.68 33.79
CA THR A 304 -14.55 -17.85 34.30
C THR A 304 -14.11 -16.75 35.26
N GLY A 305 -14.89 -15.66 35.36
CA GLY A 305 -14.53 -14.47 36.15
C GLY A 305 -13.31 -13.70 35.59
N LYS A 306 -12.91 -13.93 34.33
CA LYS A 306 -11.79 -13.28 33.65
C LYS A 306 -12.32 -12.49 32.47
N ASP A 307 -11.64 -11.39 32.13
CA ASP A 307 -11.91 -10.67 30.89
C ASP A 307 -11.34 -11.48 29.73
N ILE A 308 -12.20 -12.29 29.09
CA ILE A 308 -11.82 -13.12 27.94
C ILE A 308 -12.21 -12.41 26.67
N ARG A 309 -11.25 -12.26 25.76
CA ARG A 309 -11.47 -11.74 24.41
C ARG A 309 -11.62 -12.90 23.43
N SER A 310 -12.57 -12.80 22.51
CA SER A 310 -12.63 -13.71 21.37
C SER A 310 -11.81 -13.16 20.21
N PHE A 311 -11.20 -14.06 19.47
CA PHE A 311 -10.52 -13.70 18.22
C PHE A 311 -11.44 -14.00 17.04
N PHE A 312 -11.70 -12.97 16.26
CA PHE A 312 -12.48 -13.08 15.02
C PHE A 312 -11.54 -12.93 13.84
N LEU A 313 -11.27 -14.02 13.14
CA LEU A 313 -10.42 -14.06 11.96
C LEU A 313 -11.31 -13.92 10.73
N HIS A 314 -11.38 -12.73 10.18
CA HIS A 314 -12.17 -12.43 8.98
C HIS A 314 -11.35 -12.70 7.71
N VAL A 315 -11.83 -13.62 6.90
CA VAL A 315 -11.20 -14.06 5.65
C VAL A 315 -12.19 -13.80 4.51
N LYS A 316 -11.81 -12.94 3.58
CA LYS A 316 -12.62 -12.69 2.39
C LYS A 316 -12.20 -13.60 1.24
N GLY A 317 -13.16 -14.30 0.65
CA GLY A 317 -12.93 -15.27 -0.41
C GLY A 317 -12.08 -14.75 -1.57
N PRO A 318 -12.44 -13.65 -2.22
CA PRO A 318 -11.68 -13.11 -3.35
C PRO A 318 -10.23 -12.73 -3.02
N GLU A 319 -9.94 -12.32 -1.77
CA GLU A 319 -8.60 -11.92 -1.35
C GLU A 319 -7.63 -13.11 -1.21
N LEU A 320 -8.16 -14.33 -0.99
CA LEU A 320 -7.37 -15.57 -0.96
C LEU A 320 -7.07 -16.15 -2.35
N LEU A 321 -7.77 -15.67 -3.40
CA LEU A 321 -7.53 -16.14 -4.76
C LEU A 321 -6.29 -15.50 -5.34
N ASN A 322 -5.17 -16.19 -5.31
CA ASN A 322 -3.92 -15.74 -5.90
C ASN A 322 -3.67 -16.42 -7.25
N LYS A 323 -3.03 -15.68 -8.19
CA LYS A 323 -2.68 -16.21 -9.52
C LYS A 323 -1.60 -17.31 -9.47
N TYR A 324 -0.86 -17.41 -8.37
CA TYR A 324 0.21 -18.38 -8.21
C TYR A 324 -0.31 -19.66 -7.59
N VAL A 325 -0.02 -20.80 -8.26
CA VAL A 325 -0.40 -22.14 -7.79
C VAL A 325 0.26 -22.42 -6.44
N GLY A 326 -0.53 -22.93 -5.48
CA GLY A 326 -0.07 -23.25 -4.12
C GLY A 326 -0.10 -22.11 -3.12
N GLU A 327 -0.20 -20.85 -3.55
CA GLU A 327 -0.24 -19.69 -2.65
C GLU A 327 -1.56 -19.60 -1.88
N SER A 328 -2.68 -19.79 -2.57
CA SER A 328 -4.01 -19.80 -1.94
C SER A 328 -4.15 -20.93 -0.91
N GLU A 329 -3.58 -22.10 -1.19
CA GLU A 329 -3.53 -23.23 -0.24
C GLU A 329 -2.66 -22.91 0.98
N ARG A 330 -1.51 -22.27 0.78
CA ARG A 330 -0.64 -21.81 1.86
C ARG A 330 -1.36 -20.83 2.76
N GLN A 331 -2.09 -19.88 2.19
CA GLN A 331 -2.86 -18.88 2.92
C GLN A 331 -3.98 -19.53 3.76
N VAL A 332 -4.74 -20.47 3.20
CA VAL A 332 -5.74 -21.25 3.96
C VAL A 332 -5.09 -21.95 5.15
N ARG A 333 -3.95 -22.62 4.93
CA ARG A 333 -3.22 -23.32 6.01
C ARG A 333 -2.76 -22.36 7.11
N GLU A 334 -2.26 -21.17 6.74
CA GLU A 334 -1.82 -20.17 7.71
C GLU A 334 -2.97 -19.60 8.55
N VAL A 335 -4.15 -19.38 7.94
CA VAL A 335 -5.36 -18.98 8.67
C VAL A 335 -5.69 -20.00 9.78
N PHE A 336 -5.74 -21.29 9.43
CA PHE A 336 -6.03 -22.33 10.41
C PHE A 336 -4.89 -22.51 11.42
N LYS A 337 -3.63 -22.32 11.03
CA LYS A 337 -2.48 -22.32 11.96
C LYS A 337 -2.62 -21.21 12.99
N LYS A 338 -2.93 -19.97 12.60
CA LYS A 338 -3.20 -18.86 13.51
C LYS A 338 -4.37 -19.15 14.46
N ALA A 339 -5.45 -19.71 13.89
CA ALA A 339 -6.60 -20.09 14.69
C ALA A 339 -6.22 -21.10 15.78
N LYS A 340 -5.39 -22.10 15.45
CA LYS A 340 -4.87 -23.11 16.38
C LYS A 340 -4.01 -22.49 17.48
N GLU A 341 -3.04 -21.66 17.11
CA GLU A 341 -2.15 -20.96 18.05
C GLU A 341 -2.95 -20.19 19.12
N LYS A 342 -3.97 -19.41 18.68
CA LYS A 342 -4.83 -18.65 19.60
C LYS A 342 -5.74 -19.54 20.44
N ALA A 343 -6.23 -20.64 19.88
CA ALA A 343 -7.07 -21.60 20.60
C ALA A 343 -6.28 -22.37 21.68
N ASP A 344 -5.01 -22.69 21.40
CA ASP A 344 -4.11 -23.34 22.34
C ASP A 344 -3.74 -22.40 23.52
N ASP A 345 -3.72 -21.08 23.28
CA ASP A 345 -3.62 -20.04 24.32
C ASP A 345 -4.90 -19.96 25.20
N GLY A 346 -5.95 -20.72 24.87
CA GLY A 346 -7.19 -20.80 25.62
C GLY A 346 -8.27 -19.80 25.21
N TYR A 347 -8.07 -19.06 24.13
CA TYR A 347 -9.05 -18.09 23.62
C TYR A 347 -10.07 -18.75 22.68
N PRO A 348 -11.35 -18.29 22.69
CA PRO A 348 -12.31 -18.66 21.66
C PRO A 348 -11.94 -17.99 20.34
N VAL A 349 -11.87 -18.79 19.28
CA VAL A 349 -11.51 -18.32 17.94
C VAL A 349 -12.65 -18.62 16.96
N ILE A 350 -13.10 -17.60 16.26
CA ILE A 350 -14.03 -17.75 15.14
C ILE A 350 -13.30 -17.45 13.86
N VAL A 351 -13.24 -18.44 12.96
CA VAL A 351 -12.75 -18.27 11.61
C VAL A 351 -13.93 -18.02 10.69
N PHE A 352 -14.06 -16.80 10.21
CA PHE A 352 -15.16 -16.38 9.35
C PHE A 352 -14.71 -16.25 7.89
N PHE A 353 -15.23 -17.11 7.05
CA PHE A 353 -15.02 -17.05 5.61
C PHE A 353 -16.20 -16.33 4.94
N ASP A 354 -15.96 -15.12 4.44
CA ASP A 354 -16.96 -14.38 3.66
C ASP A 354 -16.83 -14.69 2.17
N GLU A 355 -17.94 -14.60 1.45
CA GLU A 355 -18.01 -14.90 0.02
C GLU A 355 -17.41 -16.27 -0.35
N MET A 356 -17.76 -17.30 0.42
CA MET A 356 -17.26 -18.67 0.22
C MET A 356 -17.53 -19.22 -1.20
N ASP A 357 -18.57 -18.74 -1.87
CA ASP A 357 -18.88 -19.07 -3.26
C ASP A 357 -17.81 -18.61 -4.26
N ALA A 358 -16.92 -17.71 -3.89
CA ALA A 358 -15.75 -17.36 -4.69
C ALA A 358 -14.62 -18.39 -4.57
N LEU A 359 -14.42 -18.98 -3.35
CA LEU A 359 -13.31 -19.90 -3.05
C LEU A 359 -13.61 -21.36 -3.36
N PHE A 360 -14.81 -21.81 -3.00
CA PHE A 360 -15.15 -23.24 -2.92
C PHE A 360 -16.19 -23.63 -3.96
N ARG A 361 -15.99 -23.22 -5.23
CA ARG A 361 -16.90 -23.54 -6.34
C ARG A 361 -16.86 -25.01 -6.71
N THR A 362 -18.00 -25.49 -7.22
CA THR A 362 -18.11 -26.82 -7.83
C THR A 362 -17.26 -26.90 -9.08
N ARG A 363 -16.50 -27.98 -9.23
CA ARG A 363 -15.59 -28.23 -10.36
C ARG A 363 -16.31 -28.12 -11.70
N GLY A 364 -15.71 -27.42 -12.66
CA GLY A 364 -16.21 -27.33 -14.03
C GLY A 364 -17.10 -26.13 -14.34
N SER A 365 -17.29 -25.18 -13.41
CA SER A 365 -18.14 -23.99 -13.61
C SER A 365 -17.41 -22.74 -14.09
N GLY A 366 -16.09 -22.76 -14.38
CA GLY A 366 -15.32 -21.58 -14.76
C GLY A 366 -13.96 -21.85 -15.40
N ILE A 367 -13.28 -20.77 -15.84
CA ILE A 367 -12.02 -20.78 -16.59
C ILE A 367 -10.80 -21.12 -15.69
N SER A 368 -10.95 -21.19 -14.35
CA SER A 368 -9.87 -21.33 -13.37
C SER A 368 -9.82 -22.72 -12.71
N SER A 369 -9.95 -23.80 -13.48
CA SER A 369 -10.10 -25.17 -12.97
C SER A 369 -8.95 -25.68 -12.08
N ASP A 370 -7.73 -25.15 -12.22
CA ASP A 370 -6.56 -25.67 -11.51
C ASP A 370 -6.46 -25.18 -10.05
N ILE A 371 -6.80 -23.92 -9.80
CA ILE A 371 -6.77 -23.33 -8.44
C ILE A 371 -7.92 -23.89 -7.60
N GLU A 372 -9.12 -24.01 -8.19
CA GLU A 372 -10.30 -24.58 -7.52
C GLU A 372 -10.10 -26.06 -7.15
N SER A 373 -9.29 -26.79 -7.91
CA SER A 373 -9.04 -28.22 -7.69
C SER A 373 -8.20 -28.50 -6.44
N THR A 374 -7.45 -27.54 -5.93
CA THR A 374 -6.47 -27.71 -4.85
C THR A 374 -6.89 -27.04 -3.54
N ILE A 375 -7.59 -25.89 -3.61
CA ILE A 375 -8.07 -25.17 -2.42
C ILE A 375 -9.11 -25.96 -1.64
N VAL A 376 -10.11 -26.56 -2.32
CA VAL A 376 -11.17 -27.32 -1.66
C VAL A 376 -10.61 -28.49 -0.84
N PRO A 377 -9.75 -29.38 -1.37
CA PRO A 377 -9.12 -30.44 -0.58
C PRO A 377 -8.30 -29.91 0.60
N GLN A 378 -7.57 -28.81 0.45
CA GLN A 378 -6.79 -28.22 1.55
C GLN A 378 -7.71 -27.73 2.67
N PHE A 379 -8.77 -26.96 2.33
CA PHE A 379 -9.76 -26.51 3.31
C PHE A 379 -10.42 -27.68 4.04
N LEU A 380 -10.78 -28.74 3.31
CA LEU A 380 -11.39 -29.94 3.90
C LEU A 380 -10.44 -30.64 4.87
N SER A 381 -9.15 -30.72 4.55
CA SER A 381 -8.12 -31.27 5.43
C SER A 381 -7.96 -30.46 6.72
N GLU A 382 -8.00 -29.12 6.61
CA GLU A 382 -7.88 -28.24 7.78
C GLU A 382 -9.13 -28.33 8.68
N ILE A 383 -10.34 -28.32 8.09
CA ILE A 383 -11.60 -28.40 8.85
C ILE A 383 -11.76 -29.78 9.54
N ASP A 384 -11.30 -30.85 8.90
CA ASP A 384 -11.29 -32.17 9.50
C ASP A 384 -10.27 -32.22 10.68
N GLY A 385 -9.21 -31.44 10.61
CA GLY A 385 -8.24 -31.26 11.69
C GLY A 385 -8.73 -30.45 12.90
N VAL A 386 -9.74 -29.59 12.72
CA VAL A 386 -10.35 -28.76 13.79
C VAL A 386 -11.02 -29.61 14.88
N GLU A 387 -11.40 -30.85 14.61
CA GLU A 387 -12.02 -31.76 15.57
C GLU A 387 -11.18 -31.97 16.87
N ARG A 388 -9.87 -31.73 16.78
CA ARG A 388 -8.94 -31.80 17.91
C ARG A 388 -8.86 -30.50 18.72
N LEU A 389 -9.45 -29.41 18.19
CA LEU A 389 -9.36 -28.08 18.78
C LEU A 389 -10.69 -27.71 19.45
N ARG A 390 -10.68 -27.60 20.77
CA ARG A 390 -11.90 -27.35 21.56
C ARG A 390 -12.46 -25.93 21.43
N ASN A 391 -11.65 -24.96 20.90
CA ASN A 391 -11.96 -23.53 20.96
C ASN A 391 -12.01 -22.85 19.60
N VAL A 392 -12.08 -23.60 18.49
CA VAL A 392 -12.17 -23.04 17.14
C VAL A 392 -13.52 -23.38 16.51
N ILE A 393 -14.17 -22.37 15.95
CA ILE A 393 -15.43 -22.50 15.22
C ILE A 393 -15.25 -21.88 13.84
N VAL A 394 -15.70 -22.57 12.81
CA VAL A 394 -15.69 -22.08 11.43
C VAL A 394 -17.09 -21.61 11.05
N ILE A 395 -17.23 -20.35 10.63
CA ILE A 395 -18.47 -19.81 10.10
C ILE A 395 -18.21 -19.39 8.66
N GLY A 396 -18.98 -19.95 7.74
CA GLY A 396 -18.96 -19.56 6.34
C GLY A 396 -20.12 -18.65 5.98
N ALA A 397 -19.93 -17.68 5.12
CA ALA A 397 -21.00 -16.89 4.53
C ALA A 397 -20.97 -17.01 2.99
N SER A 398 -22.14 -17.11 2.39
CA SER A 398 -22.28 -17.16 0.93
C SER A 398 -23.56 -16.49 0.47
N ASN A 399 -23.48 -15.82 -0.66
CA ASN A 399 -24.64 -15.31 -1.36
C ASN A 399 -25.26 -16.37 -2.28
N ARG A 400 -24.48 -17.41 -2.64
CA ARG A 400 -24.83 -18.43 -3.63
C ARG A 400 -24.41 -19.83 -3.17
N GLN A 401 -25.17 -20.41 -2.22
CA GLN A 401 -24.86 -21.76 -1.73
C GLN A 401 -24.87 -22.85 -2.81
N ASP A 402 -25.59 -22.60 -3.92
CA ASP A 402 -25.68 -23.52 -5.06
C ASP A 402 -24.37 -23.69 -5.83
N LEU A 403 -23.44 -22.73 -5.67
CA LEU A 403 -22.10 -22.78 -6.26
C LEU A 403 -21.08 -23.49 -5.39
N ILE A 404 -21.34 -23.63 -4.09
CA ILE A 404 -20.40 -24.25 -3.16
C ILE A 404 -20.32 -25.76 -3.40
N ASP A 405 -19.08 -26.29 -3.41
CA ASP A 405 -18.84 -27.73 -3.55
C ASP A 405 -19.57 -28.49 -2.43
N PRO A 406 -20.43 -29.48 -2.80
CA PRO A 406 -21.15 -30.28 -1.81
C PRO A 406 -20.27 -30.97 -0.76
N ALA A 407 -19.00 -31.22 -1.07
CA ALA A 407 -18.05 -31.81 -0.12
C ALA A 407 -17.81 -30.93 1.12
N VAL A 408 -17.87 -29.62 0.97
CA VAL A 408 -17.73 -28.64 2.07
C VAL A 408 -18.95 -28.69 3.00
N LEU A 409 -20.11 -29.00 2.45
CA LEU A 409 -21.40 -28.97 3.12
C LEU A 409 -21.83 -30.35 3.72
N ARG A 410 -20.93 -31.33 3.73
CA ARG A 410 -21.21 -32.66 4.29
C ARG A 410 -21.21 -32.65 5.82
N PRO A 411 -21.98 -33.58 6.46
CA PRO A 411 -21.93 -33.75 7.91
C PRO A 411 -20.51 -33.92 8.44
N GLY A 412 -20.22 -33.23 9.55
CA GLY A 412 -18.88 -33.18 10.15
C GLY A 412 -17.96 -32.09 9.58
N ARG A 413 -18.48 -31.15 8.78
CA ARG A 413 -17.80 -29.97 8.23
C ARG A 413 -18.65 -28.74 8.47
N LEU A 414 -19.15 -28.04 7.42
CA LEU A 414 -20.18 -27.01 7.56
C LEU A 414 -21.55 -27.67 7.52
N ASP A 415 -21.88 -28.37 8.58
CA ASP A 415 -23.06 -29.23 8.66
C ASP A 415 -24.33 -28.48 9.05
N VAL A 416 -24.22 -27.39 9.80
CA VAL A 416 -25.34 -26.52 10.12
C VAL A 416 -25.49 -25.45 9.05
N LYS A 417 -26.68 -25.34 8.48
CA LYS A 417 -27.00 -24.38 7.41
C LYS A 417 -28.13 -23.49 7.86
N ILE A 418 -27.87 -22.20 7.97
CA ILE A 418 -28.83 -21.19 8.41
C ILE A 418 -29.13 -20.26 7.25
N LYS A 419 -30.40 -20.23 6.84
CA LYS A 419 -30.85 -19.35 5.76
C LYS A 419 -31.15 -17.96 6.30
N ILE A 420 -30.52 -16.96 5.71
CA ILE A 420 -30.80 -15.56 5.99
C ILE A 420 -31.64 -15.03 4.83
N ASP A 421 -32.91 -14.79 5.12
CA ASP A 421 -33.86 -14.29 4.12
C ASP A 421 -33.86 -12.75 4.09
N ARG A 422 -34.48 -12.18 3.05
CA ARG A 422 -34.77 -10.76 3.01
C ARG A 422 -35.74 -10.37 4.11
N PRO A 423 -35.61 -9.15 4.71
CA PRO A 423 -36.49 -8.74 5.78
C PRO A 423 -37.95 -8.63 5.31
N ASN A 424 -38.85 -9.24 6.05
CA ASN A 424 -40.28 -8.99 5.91
C ASN A 424 -40.67 -7.66 6.57
N LYS A 425 -41.95 -7.27 6.48
CA LYS A 425 -42.42 -5.98 7.04
C LYS A 425 -42.13 -5.81 8.55
N ALA A 426 -42.23 -6.88 9.35
CA ALA A 426 -41.94 -6.84 10.79
C ALA A 426 -40.41 -6.72 11.02
N ALA A 427 -39.61 -7.52 10.33
CA ALA A 427 -38.16 -7.47 10.39
C ALA A 427 -37.62 -6.12 9.96
N ALA A 428 -38.19 -5.50 8.91
CA ALA A 428 -37.79 -4.17 8.47
C ALA A 428 -38.05 -3.11 9.55
N LYS A 429 -39.19 -3.16 10.26
CA LYS A 429 -39.46 -2.25 11.40
C LYS A 429 -38.38 -2.39 12.48
N ASP A 430 -38.01 -3.63 12.82
CA ASP A 430 -36.97 -3.87 13.81
C ASP A 430 -35.59 -3.37 13.33
N ILE A 431 -35.26 -3.57 12.05
CA ILE A 431 -34.00 -3.02 11.49
C ILE A 431 -34.01 -1.49 11.52
N PHE A 432 -35.10 -0.82 11.09
CA PHE A 432 -35.20 0.64 11.17
C PHE A 432 -35.02 1.15 12.59
N SER A 433 -35.54 0.43 13.62
CA SER A 433 -35.42 0.83 15.02
C SER A 433 -33.96 0.84 15.54
N LYS A 434 -33.06 0.08 14.91
CA LYS A 434 -31.61 0.10 15.25
C LYS A 434 -30.93 1.37 14.76
N TYR A 435 -31.43 2.00 13.70
CA TYR A 435 -30.82 3.19 13.07
C TYR A 435 -31.57 4.49 13.37
N LEU A 436 -32.88 4.42 13.64
CA LEU A 436 -33.75 5.56 14.02
C LEU A 436 -34.00 5.51 15.51
N MET A 437 -33.10 6.10 16.29
CA MET A 437 -33.20 6.14 17.75
C MET A 437 -33.82 7.45 18.25
N PRO A 438 -34.41 7.47 19.46
CA PRO A 438 -35.02 8.67 20.03
C PRO A 438 -34.08 9.86 20.26
N ASP A 439 -32.78 9.61 20.41
CA ASP A 439 -31.72 10.62 20.62
C ASP A 439 -31.30 11.39 19.37
N LEU A 440 -31.84 11.01 18.20
CA LEU A 440 -31.58 11.73 16.96
C LEU A 440 -32.28 13.10 16.95
N PRO A 441 -31.76 14.08 16.21
CA PRO A 441 -32.43 15.37 16.06
C PRO A 441 -33.67 15.22 15.19
N TRP A 442 -34.86 15.31 15.79
CA TRP A 442 -36.14 15.26 15.14
C TRP A 442 -36.66 16.67 14.87
N HIS A 443 -37.47 16.85 13.79
CA HIS A 443 -38.05 18.13 13.45
C HIS A 443 -39.17 18.47 14.41
N LYS A 444 -39.30 19.77 14.77
CA LYS A 444 -40.30 20.28 15.71
C LYS A 444 -41.73 19.87 15.35
N GLU A 445 -42.12 20.03 14.08
CA GLU A 445 -43.48 19.67 13.61
C GLU A 445 -43.80 18.19 13.83
N GLU A 446 -42.80 17.30 13.65
CA GLU A 446 -42.99 15.88 13.92
C GLU A 446 -43.11 15.60 15.42
N MET A 447 -42.37 16.33 16.26
CA MET A 447 -42.43 16.21 17.72
C MET A 447 -43.77 16.73 18.26
N ASP A 448 -44.27 17.84 17.74
CA ASP A 448 -45.53 18.45 18.17
C ASP A 448 -46.72 17.53 17.84
N ARG A 449 -46.69 16.79 16.75
CA ARG A 449 -47.73 15.81 16.36
C ARG A 449 -47.93 14.71 17.38
N ASP A 450 -46.84 14.25 18.03
CA ASP A 450 -46.87 13.17 19.02
C ASP A 450 -46.79 13.68 20.46
N GLY A 451 -47.07 14.98 20.68
CA GLY A 451 -47.11 15.60 22.00
C GLY A 451 -45.75 15.60 22.73
N GLY A 452 -44.66 15.58 21.99
CA GLY A 452 -43.29 15.58 22.53
C GLY A 452 -42.75 14.18 22.95
N ASP A 453 -43.55 13.12 22.78
CA ASP A 453 -43.13 11.74 23.08
C ASP A 453 -42.27 11.20 21.94
N LEU A 454 -40.95 11.20 22.17
CA LEU A 454 -39.95 10.74 21.17
C LEU A 454 -40.09 9.28 20.80
N VAL A 455 -40.53 8.43 21.70
CA VAL A 455 -40.69 6.98 21.44
C VAL A 455 -41.85 6.75 20.48
N LYS A 456 -43.02 7.41 20.74
CA LYS A 456 -44.16 7.33 19.82
C LYS A 456 -43.89 7.94 18.46
N LEU A 457 -43.16 9.06 18.43
CA LEU A 457 -42.71 9.70 17.20
C LEU A 457 -41.88 8.72 16.33
N VAL A 458 -40.84 8.11 16.92
CA VAL A 458 -39.96 7.16 16.20
C VAL A 458 -40.75 5.97 15.69
N GLU A 459 -41.61 5.36 16.54
CA GLU A 459 -42.46 4.24 16.14
C GLU A 459 -43.42 4.57 15.00
N ARG A 460 -44.04 5.75 15.05
CA ARG A 460 -44.90 6.25 13.97
C ARG A 460 -44.12 6.42 12.67
N LEU A 461 -42.96 7.10 12.72
CA LEU A 461 -42.14 7.35 11.53
C LEU A 461 -41.62 6.05 10.92
N ILE A 462 -41.14 5.11 11.75
CA ILE A 462 -40.74 3.78 11.28
C ILE A 462 -41.92 3.08 10.61
N THR A 463 -43.09 3.08 11.25
CA THR A 463 -44.26 2.41 10.69
C THR A 463 -44.67 3.02 9.35
N GLN A 464 -44.74 4.35 9.24
CA GLN A 464 -45.05 5.06 8.01
C GLN A 464 -44.01 4.78 6.90
N THR A 465 -42.72 4.77 7.25
CA THR A 465 -41.62 4.49 6.30
C THR A 465 -41.71 3.06 5.75
N VAL A 466 -41.91 2.08 6.63
CA VAL A 466 -42.02 0.69 6.24
C VAL A 466 -43.31 0.42 5.44
N GLU A 467 -44.43 1.08 5.81
CA GLU A 467 -45.68 1.00 5.05
C GLU A 467 -45.52 1.53 3.63
N SER A 468 -44.84 2.68 3.49
CA SER A 468 -44.55 3.26 2.18
C SER A 468 -43.68 2.33 1.35
N MET A 469 -42.62 1.74 1.94
CA MET A 469 -41.66 0.84 1.24
C MET A 469 -42.30 -0.50 0.83
N TYR A 470 -43.23 -1.03 1.64
CA TYR A 470 -43.85 -2.35 1.43
C TYR A 470 -45.21 -2.28 0.73
N ALA A 471 -45.71 -1.09 0.39
CA ALA A 471 -46.97 -0.90 -0.31
C ALA A 471 -46.93 -1.52 -1.74
N LEU A 472 -48.03 -2.17 -2.13
CA LEU A 472 -48.19 -2.71 -3.49
C LEU A 472 -48.80 -1.62 -4.40
N SER A 473 -48.16 -0.46 -4.47
CA SER A 473 -48.56 0.64 -5.33
C SER A 473 -47.80 0.64 -6.65
N GLU A 474 -48.34 1.32 -7.66
CA GLU A 474 -47.68 1.51 -8.94
C GLU A 474 -46.30 2.18 -8.80
N GLU A 475 -46.20 3.11 -7.81
CA GLU A 475 -44.94 3.82 -7.49
C GLU A 475 -43.81 2.88 -6.97
N ASN A 476 -44.20 1.75 -6.37
CA ASN A 476 -43.27 0.77 -5.80
C ASN A 476 -42.99 -0.40 -6.74
N GLN A 477 -43.57 -0.42 -7.93
CA GLN A 477 -43.21 -1.40 -8.95
C GLN A 477 -41.77 -1.15 -9.40
N TYR A 478 -40.95 -2.18 -9.35
CA TYR A 478 -39.51 -2.07 -9.62
C TYR A 478 -39.12 -2.73 -10.93
N LEU A 479 -39.55 -3.97 -11.16
CA LEU A 479 -39.30 -4.67 -12.42
C LEU A 479 -40.39 -5.69 -12.75
N GLU A 480 -40.56 -5.94 -14.05
CA GLU A 480 -41.42 -7.00 -14.62
C GLU A 480 -40.55 -8.09 -15.19
N VAL A 481 -40.81 -9.33 -14.79
CA VAL A 481 -40.11 -10.52 -15.27
C VAL A 481 -41.07 -11.34 -16.12
N THR A 482 -40.61 -11.78 -17.29
CA THR A 482 -41.35 -12.70 -18.15
C THR A 482 -40.68 -14.06 -18.14
N TYR A 483 -41.41 -15.08 -17.78
CA TYR A 483 -40.95 -16.46 -17.74
C TYR A 483 -41.09 -17.17 -19.11
N ALA A 484 -40.39 -18.30 -19.27
CA ALA A 484 -40.44 -19.09 -20.52
C ALA A 484 -41.82 -19.65 -20.86
N ASN A 485 -42.70 -19.80 -19.87
CA ASN A 485 -44.11 -20.22 -20.04
C ASN A 485 -45.03 -19.07 -20.50
N GLY A 486 -44.47 -17.82 -20.61
CA GLY A 486 -45.22 -16.65 -21.00
C GLY A 486 -45.84 -15.87 -19.83
N ASP A 487 -45.75 -16.38 -18.60
CA ASP A 487 -46.25 -15.68 -17.42
C ASP A 487 -45.42 -14.45 -17.12
N LYS A 488 -46.09 -13.40 -16.62
CA LYS A 488 -45.47 -12.16 -16.19
C LYS A 488 -45.65 -11.97 -14.69
N GLU A 489 -44.59 -11.59 -14.02
CA GLU A 489 -44.61 -11.30 -12.60
C GLU A 489 -43.98 -9.91 -12.34
N THR A 490 -44.67 -9.08 -11.56
CA THR A 490 -44.16 -7.77 -11.17
C THR A 490 -43.54 -7.84 -9.79
N PHE A 491 -42.28 -7.42 -9.68
CA PHE A 491 -41.56 -7.30 -8.43
C PHE A 491 -41.61 -5.86 -7.94
N TYR A 492 -41.80 -5.73 -6.64
CA TYR A 492 -41.92 -4.46 -5.94
C TYR A 492 -40.64 -4.15 -5.14
N MET A 493 -40.48 -2.91 -4.67
CA MET A 493 -39.36 -2.48 -3.82
C MET A 493 -39.11 -3.42 -2.63
N LYS A 494 -40.19 -3.92 -1.99
CA LYS A 494 -40.11 -4.86 -0.86
C LYS A 494 -39.36 -6.15 -1.17
N ASP A 495 -39.41 -6.61 -2.43
CA ASP A 495 -38.81 -7.89 -2.86
C ASP A 495 -37.28 -7.80 -2.98
N PHE A 496 -36.74 -6.57 -2.97
CA PHE A 496 -35.31 -6.26 -3.00
C PHE A 496 -34.78 -5.70 -1.68
N SER A 497 -35.63 -5.56 -0.66
CA SER A 497 -35.24 -5.00 0.62
C SER A 497 -34.10 -5.82 1.27
N SER A 498 -33.17 -5.12 1.92
CA SER A 498 -32.08 -5.72 2.69
C SER A 498 -31.73 -4.81 3.88
N GLY A 499 -31.01 -5.34 4.86
CA GLY A 499 -30.54 -4.54 6.00
C GLY A 499 -29.66 -3.37 5.57
N ALA A 500 -28.74 -3.62 4.63
CA ALA A 500 -27.86 -2.59 4.09
C ALA A 500 -28.63 -1.47 3.36
N LEU A 501 -29.67 -1.83 2.61
CA LEU A 501 -30.53 -0.85 1.93
C LEU A 501 -31.29 0.01 2.94
N ILE A 502 -31.80 -0.58 4.02
CA ILE A 502 -32.47 0.16 5.10
C ILE A 502 -31.49 1.14 5.78
N GLU A 503 -30.27 0.70 6.05
CA GLU A 503 -29.20 1.57 6.57
C GLU A 503 -28.89 2.73 5.61
N GLY A 504 -28.79 2.45 4.30
CA GLY A 504 -28.61 3.45 3.24
C GLY A 504 -29.72 4.49 3.24
N ILE A 505 -30.98 4.07 3.31
CA ILE A 505 -32.16 4.95 3.37
C ILE A 505 -32.05 5.89 4.58
N VAL A 506 -31.78 5.35 5.78
CA VAL A 506 -31.67 6.18 6.99
C VAL A 506 -30.50 7.15 6.91
N SER A 507 -29.36 6.69 6.43
CA SER A 507 -28.16 7.53 6.25
C SER A 507 -28.41 8.68 5.26
N ARG A 508 -29.16 8.41 4.18
CA ARG A 508 -29.56 9.40 3.18
C ARG A 508 -30.54 10.41 3.77
N ALA A 509 -31.54 9.95 4.53
CA ALA A 509 -32.48 10.83 5.21
C ALA A 509 -31.79 11.77 6.21
N LYS A 510 -30.82 11.25 6.98
CA LYS A 510 -29.97 12.07 7.87
C LYS A 510 -29.20 13.15 7.07
N LYS A 511 -28.66 12.81 5.89
CA LYS A 511 -27.97 13.75 5.01
C LYS A 511 -28.94 14.85 4.47
N TYR A 512 -30.19 14.49 4.15
CA TYR A 512 -31.19 15.48 3.71
C TYR A 512 -31.54 16.47 4.83
N ALA A 513 -31.73 15.99 6.06
CA ALA A 513 -31.94 16.84 7.21
C ALA A 513 -30.77 17.81 7.47
N ILE A 514 -29.51 17.34 7.32
CA ILE A 514 -28.32 18.19 7.43
C ILE A 514 -28.27 19.23 6.30
N LYS A 515 -28.53 18.85 5.05
CA LYS A 515 -28.56 19.79 3.91
C LYS A 515 -29.61 20.86 4.11
N ARG A 516 -30.81 20.51 4.62
CA ARG A 516 -31.88 21.47 4.93
C ARG A 516 -31.46 22.43 6.03
N LEU A 517 -30.84 21.92 7.12
CA LEU A 517 -30.33 22.78 8.19
C LEU A 517 -29.34 23.83 7.66
N LEU A 518 -28.41 23.43 6.78
CA LEU A 518 -27.42 24.35 6.20
C LEU A 518 -28.03 25.35 5.22
N ALA A 519 -29.13 25.01 4.51
CA ALA A 519 -29.75 25.85 3.52
C ALA A 519 -30.80 26.80 4.13
N THR A 520 -31.62 26.33 5.07
CA THR A 520 -32.78 27.06 5.58
C THR A 520 -32.74 27.33 7.09
N GLY A 521 -31.79 26.72 7.82
CA GLY A 521 -31.73 26.78 9.28
C GLY A 521 -32.71 25.81 9.99
N GLU A 522 -33.52 25.05 9.27
CA GLU A 522 -34.45 24.07 9.84
C GLU A 522 -33.74 22.82 10.30
N ARG A 523 -33.82 22.52 11.60
CA ARG A 523 -33.15 21.40 12.22
C ARG A 523 -34.07 20.18 12.36
N GLY A 524 -33.53 18.99 12.08
CA GLY A 524 -34.16 17.71 12.43
C GLY A 524 -34.69 16.94 11.24
N ILE A 525 -34.88 15.63 11.43
CA ILE A 525 -35.34 14.66 10.43
C ILE A 525 -36.88 14.77 10.34
N LYS A 526 -37.38 14.79 9.10
CA LYS A 526 -38.85 14.79 8.77
C LYS A 526 -39.21 13.43 8.13
N SER A 527 -40.51 13.10 8.18
CA SER A 527 -41.06 11.95 7.45
C SER A 527 -40.79 12.02 5.94
N GLU A 528 -40.85 13.24 5.38
CA GLU A 528 -40.56 13.48 3.95
C GLU A 528 -39.12 13.12 3.55
N ASP A 529 -38.15 13.33 4.46
CA ASP A 529 -36.76 12.95 4.21
C ASP A 529 -36.59 11.42 4.05
N LEU A 530 -37.32 10.64 4.87
CA LEU A 530 -37.33 9.20 4.82
C LEU A 530 -37.99 8.68 3.53
N ILE A 531 -39.15 9.19 3.18
CA ILE A 531 -39.89 8.81 1.95
C ILE A 531 -39.08 9.17 0.71
N ARG A 532 -38.46 10.34 0.68
CA ARG A 532 -37.58 10.75 -0.40
C ARG A 532 -36.35 9.85 -0.48
N ALA A 533 -35.75 9.52 0.66
CA ALA A 533 -34.59 8.64 0.72
C ALA A 533 -34.89 7.25 0.17
N ILE A 534 -36.09 6.68 0.41
CA ILE A 534 -36.52 5.40 -0.20
C ILE A 534 -36.46 5.50 -1.73
N ARG A 535 -37.12 6.52 -2.30
CA ARG A 535 -37.21 6.71 -3.75
C ARG A 535 -35.82 6.86 -4.38
N ASP A 536 -34.96 7.69 -3.77
CA ASP A 536 -33.63 7.97 -4.31
C ASP A 536 -32.68 6.78 -4.15
N GLU A 537 -32.82 5.97 -3.10
CA GLU A 537 -32.03 4.74 -2.91
C GLU A 537 -32.37 3.67 -3.94
N PHE A 538 -33.67 3.43 -4.17
CA PHE A 538 -34.11 2.48 -5.19
C PHE A 538 -33.78 2.94 -6.61
N LYS A 539 -33.81 4.27 -6.87
CA LYS A 539 -33.40 4.82 -8.16
C LYS A 539 -31.91 4.62 -8.45
N GLU A 540 -31.04 4.77 -7.45
CA GLU A 540 -29.59 4.47 -7.63
C GLU A 540 -29.33 3.00 -7.88
N HIS A 541 -30.11 2.11 -7.27
CA HIS A 541 -30.01 0.67 -7.55
C HIS A 541 -30.55 0.27 -8.92
N GLU A 542 -31.39 1.08 -9.54
CA GLU A 542 -31.88 0.87 -10.90
C GLU A 542 -30.78 1.02 -11.97
N ASP A 543 -29.82 1.95 -11.72
CA ASP A 543 -28.69 2.21 -12.61
C ASP A 543 -27.52 1.23 -12.43
N LEU A 544 -27.57 0.33 -11.43
CA LEU A 544 -26.54 -0.68 -11.25
C LEU A 544 -26.60 -1.74 -12.36
N PRO A 545 -25.41 -2.13 -12.90
CA PRO A 545 -25.35 -2.93 -14.11
C PRO A 545 -26.15 -4.22 -13.96
N ASN A 546 -27.02 -4.40 -14.90
CA ASN A 546 -27.75 -5.61 -15.18
C ASN A 546 -26.85 -6.83 -15.00
N THR A 547 -27.17 -7.67 -14.06
CA THR A 547 -26.78 -9.07 -14.18
C THR A 547 -27.48 -9.55 -15.45
N THR A 548 -26.71 -9.63 -16.53
CA THR A 548 -27.18 -10.03 -17.86
C THR A 548 -27.64 -11.48 -17.89
N ASN A 549 -27.54 -12.20 -16.77
CA ASN A 549 -27.94 -13.60 -16.66
C ASN A 549 -29.34 -13.68 -16.03
N PRO A 550 -30.37 -14.06 -16.80
CA PRO A 550 -31.73 -14.28 -16.31
C PRO A 550 -31.83 -15.28 -15.15
N ASP A 551 -30.91 -16.25 -15.09
CA ASP A 551 -30.88 -17.25 -14.02
C ASP A 551 -30.50 -16.66 -12.66
N ASP A 552 -29.72 -15.59 -12.62
CA ASP A 552 -29.40 -14.90 -11.39
C ASP A 552 -30.61 -14.16 -10.83
N TRP A 553 -31.45 -13.60 -11.69
CA TRP A 553 -32.71 -12.98 -11.30
C TRP A 553 -33.74 -13.99 -10.78
N ALA A 554 -33.83 -15.18 -11.39
CA ALA A 554 -34.69 -16.27 -10.90
C ALA A 554 -34.30 -16.69 -9.46
N LYS A 555 -33.00 -16.69 -9.15
CA LYS A 555 -32.50 -17.03 -7.82
C LYS A 555 -32.76 -15.90 -6.81
N ILE A 556 -32.66 -14.64 -7.24
CA ILE A 556 -33.00 -13.47 -6.42
C ILE A 556 -34.48 -13.48 -6.08
N ALA A 557 -35.33 -13.86 -7.04
CA ALA A 557 -36.79 -14.01 -6.87
C ALA A 557 -37.20 -15.21 -6.02
N GLY A 558 -36.27 -16.13 -5.71
CA GLY A 558 -36.55 -17.31 -4.88
C GLY A 558 -37.27 -18.45 -5.58
N LYS A 559 -37.58 -18.32 -6.86
CA LYS A 559 -38.26 -19.36 -7.68
C LYS A 559 -37.23 -20.12 -8.51
N LYS A 560 -37.01 -21.40 -8.18
CA LYS A 560 -36.00 -22.25 -8.79
C LYS A 560 -36.43 -22.93 -10.11
N ALA A 561 -37.72 -22.85 -10.47
CA ALA A 561 -38.29 -23.76 -11.47
C ALA A 561 -38.47 -23.19 -12.88
N ASP A 562 -38.61 -21.86 -13.04
CA ASP A 562 -38.97 -21.26 -14.31
C ASP A 562 -37.85 -20.43 -14.90
N LYS A 563 -37.49 -20.72 -16.16
CA LYS A 563 -36.48 -19.98 -16.89
C LYS A 563 -36.98 -18.58 -17.23
N ILE A 564 -36.28 -17.53 -16.78
CA ILE A 564 -36.59 -16.16 -17.13
C ILE A 564 -36.09 -15.86 -18.53
N VAL A 565 -36.97 -15.30 -19.36
CA VAL A 565 -36.67 -14.97 -20.76
C VAL A 565 -36.45 -13.46 -20.94
N HIS A 566 -37.19 -12.64 -20.17
CA HIS A 566 -37.11 -11.19 -20.32
C HIS A 566 -37.27 -10.49 -18.95
N VAL A 567 -36.47 -9.48 -18.71
CA VAL A 567 -36.54 -8.58 -17.52
C VAL A 567 -36.71 -7.16 -18.00
N ARG A 568 -37.69 -6.44 -17.49
CA ARG A 568 -37.96 -5.04 -17.80
C ARG A 568 -38.01 -4.24 -16.50
N THR A 569 -37.19 -3.20 -16.38
CA THR A 569 -37.29 -2.21 -15.29
C THR A 569 -38.48 -1.29 -15.52
N ILE A 570 -39.26 -1.04 -14.46
CA ILE A 570 -40.40 -0.15 -14.49
C ILE A 570 -39.98 1.18 -13.88
N THR A 571 -39.73 2.18 -14.73
CA THR A 571 -39.34 3.53 -14.28
C THR A 571 -40.57 4.38 -14.11
N VAL A 572 -40.88 4.79 -12.89
CA VAL A 572 -41.98 5.74 -12.61
C VAL A 572 -41.48 7.17 -12.91
N GLY A 573 -41.97 7.79 -13.99
CA GLY A 573 -41.80 9.22 -14.21
C GLY A 573 -41.12 9.72 -15.47
N SER A 574 -40.82 8.90 -16.45
CA SER A 574 -40.41 9.36 -17.79
C SER A 574 -41.35 8.83 -18.85
N SER A 575 -42.06 9.75 -19.53
CA SER A 575 -42.88 9.47 -20.71
C SER A 575 -42.10 9.04 -21.95
N GLU A 576 -40.82 8.76 -21.80
CA GLU A 576 -39.95 8.14 -22.82
C GLU A 576 -39.58 6.74 -22.39
N SER A 577 -40.27 5.77 -22.99
CA SER A 577 -39.90 4.36 -22.91
C SER A 577 -38.48 4.16 -23.46
N ARG A 578 -37.47 4.15 -22.61
CA ARG A 578 -36.17 3.60 -22.98
C ARG A 578 -36.36 2.10 -23.17
N ARG A 579 -36.41 1.67 -24.42
CA ARG A 579 -36.27 0.26 -24.81
C ARG A 579 -34.90 -0.19 -24.33
N ILE A 580 -34.88 -1.01 -23.28
CA ILE A 580 -33.67 -1.75 -22.91
C ILE A 580 -33.61 -2.95 -23.83
N GLU A 581 -32.45 -3.16 -24.41
CA GLU A 581 -32.13 -4.16 -25.43
C GLU A 581 -32.57 -5.57 -25.02
N THR A 582 -33.22 -6.23 -25.94
CA THR A 582 -33.51 -7.65 -25.90
C THR A 582 -32.21 -8.42 -25.86
N VAL A 583 -31.87 -9.01 -24.71
CA VAL A 583 -30.78 -9.99 -24.65
C VAL A 583 -31.30 -11.28 -25.32
N THR A 584 -31.00 -11.41 -26.60
CA THR A 584 -31.14 -12.67 -27.30
C THR A 584 -30.16 -13.66 -26.70
N THR A 585 -30.66 -14.67 -26.02
CA THR A 585 -29.88 -15.83 -25.58
C THR A 585 -29.17 -16.44 -26.77
N GLY A 586 -27.88 -16.15 -26.91
CA GLY A 586 -27.03 -16.82 -27.88
C GLY A 586 -26.95 -18.31 -27.54
N HIS A 587 -27.20 -19.13 -28.54
CA HIS A 587 -26.92 -20.56 -28.50
C HIS A 587 -25.43 -20.76 -28.21
N TYR A 588 -25.09 -21.30 -27.05
CA TYR A 588 -23.85 -22.03 -26.87
C TYR A 588 -24.18 -23.51 -26.91
N LEU A 589 -23.81 -24.14 -28.04
CA LEU A 589 -23.61 -25.57 -28.20
C LEU A 589 -22.39 -26.00 -27.39
#